data_8df47a46c9d9b7a79bd3481da76011c6
#
_entry.id   8df47a46c9d9b7a79bd3481da76011c6
#
_cell.length_a   1.000
_cell.length_b   1.000
_cell.length_c   1.000
_cell.angle_alpha   90.00
_cell.angle_beta   90.00
_cell.angle_gamma   90.00
#
_symmetry.space_group_name_H-M   'P 1'
#
loop_
_entity.id
_entity.type
_entity.pdbx_description
1 polymer ?
#
loop_
_entity_poly.entity_id
_entity_poly.type
_entity_poly.pdbx_seq_one_letter_code
_entity_poly.pdbx_strand_id
1 'polypeptide(L)'
;VDYRAMDHDYKHVLSLLDDENEQSASLAMAELLARDQKTLEPVLRKLQESSDPRLRRRIHQLQSTITLRRRRKSLTRNLSERSIDLLEGLIQIHLLWYDNDAYDTVKKQWETLVEESGKYHPETLEQLAYFMRKHSFVCSHRDEMESEFLCLGTILDENTGADFMLCAIACLLAARWGLRVF
;
A
#
# COMPACT_ATOMS: atom_id res chain seq x y z
N VAL A 1 2.44 -28.57 -14.46
CA VAL A 1 1.06 -28.01 -14.44
C VAL A 1 0.35 -28.44 -15.68
N ASP A 2 -0.84 -29.05 -15.57
CA ASP A 2 -1.59 -29.51 -16.74
C ASP A 2 -2.34 -28.31 -17.38
N TYR A 3 -1.75 -27.73 -18.42
CA TYR A 3 -2.28 -26.59 -19.17
C TYR A 3 -3.42 -26.99 -20.15
N ARG A 4 -3.87 -28.25 -20.15
CA ARG A 4 -4.83 -28.75 -21.16
C ARG A 4 -6.24 -28.18 -21.02
N ALA A 5 -6.59 -27.66 -19.87
CA ALA A 5 -7.92 -27.09 -19.57
C ALA A 5 -7.97 -25.56 -19.66
N MET A 6 -6.89 -24.91 -20.11
CA MET A 6 -6.79 -23.44 -20.17
C MET A 6 -7.03 -22.96 -21.61
N ASP A 7 -7.56 -21.75 -21.72
CA ASP A 7 -7.81 -21.07 -22.98
C ASP A 7 -6.53 -21.06 -23.84
N HIS A 8 -6.64 -21.43 -25.10
CA HIS A 8 -5.51 -21.64 -26.02
C HIS A 8 -4.57 -20.42 -26.09
N ASP A 9 -5.14 -19.21 -25.93
CA ASP A 9 -4.41 -17.94 -25.96
C ASP A 9 -3.43 -17.73 -24.80
N TYR A 10 -3.72 -18.31 -23.63
CA TYR A 10 -2.84 -18.19 -22.46
C TYR A 10 -1.77 -19.26 -22.41
N LYS A 11 -2.02 -20.41 -22.99
CA LYS A 11 -1.16 -21.59 -22.89
C LYS A 11 0.27 -21.33 -23.37
N HIS A 12 0.41 -20.66 -24.50
CA HIS A 12 1.72 -20.35 -25.06
C HIS A 12 2.49 -19.32 -24.20
N VAL A 13 1.83 -18.25 -23.79
CA VAL A 13 2.45 -17.22 -22.95
C VAL A 13 2.83 -17.77 -21.58
N LEU A 14 2.03 -18.65 -21.02
CA LEU A 14 2.33 -19.31 -19.75
C LEU A 14 3.48 -20.31 -19.85
N SER A 15 3.65 -20.98 -20.98
CA SER A 15 4.83 -21.83 -21.19
C SER A 15 6.12 -21.03 -21.25
N LEU A 16 6.07 -19.80 -21.80
CA LEU A 16 7.21 -18.87 -21.79
C LEU A 16 7.48 -18.30 -20.39
N LEU A 17 6.45 -18.19 -19.55
CA LEU A 17 6.64 -17.77 -18.16
C LEU A 17 7.44 -18.81 -17.35
N ASP A 18 7.38 -20.08 -17.73
CA ASP A 18 8.12 -21.19 -17.11
C ASP A 18 9.51 -21.41 -17.75
N ASP A 19 9.86 -20.67 -18.79
CA ASP A 19 11.15 -20.79 -19.50
C ASP A 19 12.33 -20.45 -18.58
N GLU A 20 13.46 -21.14 -18.76
CA GLU A 20 14.71 -20.84 -18.06
C GLU A 20 15.32 -19.49 -18.49
N ASN A 21 14.99 -19.02 -19.69
CA ASN A 21 15.44 -17.75 -20.20
C ASN A 21 14.67 -16.59 -19.57
N GLU A 22 15.36 -15.77 -18.78
CA GLU A 22 14.78 -14.59 -18.10
C GLU A 22 14.20 -13.57 -19.10
N GLN A 23 14.73 -13.45 -20.31
CA GLN A 23 14.19 -12.53 -21.33
C GLN A 23 12.84 -13.02 -21.84
N SER A 24 12.72 -14.33 -22.13
CA SER A 24 11.45 -14.96 -22.54
C SER A 24 10.40 -14.80 -21.45
N ALA A 25 10.77 -15.06 -20.20
CA ALA A 25 9.88 -14.90 -19.04
C ALA A 25 9.44 -13.44 -18.84
N SER A 26 10.36 -12.47 -19.00
CA SER A 26 10.04 -11.04 -18.88
C SER A 26 9.07 -10.59 -19.97
N LEU A 27 9.25 -11.05 -21.21
CA LEU A 27 8.33 -10.77 -22.31
C LEU A 27 6.94 -11.39 -22.05
N ALA A 28 6.91 -12.64 -21.57
CA ALA A 28 5.66 -13.27 -21.17
C ALA A 28 4.94 -12.51 -20.05
N MET A 29 5.67 -12.03 -19.03
CA MET A 29 5.10 -11.20 -17.97
C MET A 29 4.53 -9.89 -18.51
N ALA A 30 5.25 -9.20 -19.42
CA ALA A 30 4.79 -7.97 -20.05
C ALA A 30 3.51 -8.20 -20.87
N GLU A 31 3.44 -9.27 -21.63
CA GLU A 31 2.26 -9.67 -22.41
C GLU A 31 1.06 -9.97 -21.51
N LEU A 32 1.26 -10.72 -20.40
CA LEU A 32 0.20 -11.00 -19.44
C LEU A 32 -0.31 -9.73 -18.74
N LEU A 33 0.59 -8.79 -18.44
CA LEU A 33 0.22 -7.50 -17.86
C LEU A 33 -0.56 -6.58 -18.81
N ALA A 34 -0.47 -6.81 -20.12
CA ALA A 34 -1.23 -6.07 -21.13
C ALA A 34 -2.68 -6.61 -21.32
N ARG A 35 -2.92 -7.85 -20.87
CA ARG A 35 -4.24 -8.50 -21.01
C ARG A 35 -5.25 -8.07 -19.96
N ASP A 36 -6.53 -8.44 -20.17
CA ASP A 36 -7.57 -8.15 -19.20
C ASP A 36 -7.33 -8.91 -17.89
N GLN A 37 -7.23 -8.15 -16.80
CA GLN A 37 -6.90 -8.67 -15.48
C GLN A 37 -7.96 -9.60 -14.91
N LYS A 38 -9.25 -9.42 -15.27
CA LYS A 38 -10.34 -10.26 -14.78
C LYS A 38 -10.24 -11.70 -15.27
N THR A 39 -9.77 -11.88 -16.50
CA THR A 39 -9.57 -13.22 -17.10
C THR A 39 -8.26 -13.84 -16.65
N LEU A 40 -7.27 -13.04 -16.33
CA LEU A 40 -5.94 -13.48 -15.89
C LEU A 40 -5.91 -13.96 -14.43
N GLU A 41 -6.66 -13.32 -13.53
CA GLU A 41 -6.61 -13.58 -12.09
C GLU A 41 -6.95 -15.05 -11.71
N PRO A 42 -7.98 -15.71 -12.25
CA PRO A 42 -8.25 -17.13 -11.98
C PRO A 42 -7.11 -18.05 -12.45
N VAL A 43 -6.46 -17.68 -13.56
CA VAL A 43 -5.34 -18.44 -14.14
C VAL A 43 -4.11 -18.37 -13.22
N LEU A 44 -3.75 -17.17 -12.78
CA LEU A 44 -2.63 -16.96 -11.86
C LEU A 44 -2.82 -17.66 -10.53
N ARG A 45 -4.06 -17.68 -10.00
CA ARG A 45 -4.37 -18.38 -8.74
C ARG A 45 -4.10 -19.89 -8.85
N LYS A 46 -4.49 -20.52 -9.97
CA LYS A 46 -4.19 -21.94 -10.20
C LYS A 46 -2.68 -22.22 -10.31
N LEU A 47 -1.93 -21.30 -10.91
CA LEU A 47 -0.50 -21.47 -11.10
C LEU A 47 0.31 -21.22 -9.82
N GLN A 48 -0.25 -20.53 -8.81
CA GLN A 48 0.38 -20.42 -7.49
C GLN A 48 0.57 -21.76 -6.80
N GLU A 49 -0.27 -22.76 -7.13
CA GLU A 49 -0.16 -24.13 -6.59
C GLU A 49 0.93 -24.96 -7.27
N SER A 50 1.66 -24.37 -8.23
CA SER A 50 2.76 -25.07 -8.92
C SER A 50 3.84 -25.54 -7.94
N SER A 51 4.40 -26.72 -8.17
CA SER A 51 5.54 -27.23 -7.42
C SER A 51 6.85 -26.52 -7.78
N ASP A 52 6.95 -25.85 -8.94
CA ASP A 52 8.14 -25.14 -9.37
C ASP A 52 8.31 -23.80 -8.61
N PRO A 53 9.39 -23.63 -7.84
CA PRO A 53 9.65 -22.40 -7.10
C PRO A 53 9.88 -21.18 -7.99
N ARG A 54 10.48 -21.34 -9.19
CA ARG A 54 10.74 -20.26 -10.15
C ARG A 54 9.42 -19.72 -10.68
N LEU A 55 8.54 -20.59 -11.13
CA LEU A 55 7.24 -20.22 -11.64
C LEU A 55 6.42 -19.53 -10.55
N ARG A 56 6.39 -20.04 -9.33
CA ARG A 56 5.70 -19.39 -8.21
C ARG A 56 6.21 -17.98 -7.94
N ARG A 57 7.54 -17.78 -7.96
CA ARG A 57 8.15 -16.45 -7.77
C ARG A 57 7.71 -15.48 -8.86
N ARG A 58 7.73 -15.88 -10.13
CA ARG A 58 7.30 -15.06 -11.27
C ARG A 58 5.82 -14.71 -11.21
N ILE A 59 4.98 -15.68 -10.80
CA ILE A 59 3.55 -15.44 -10.58
C ILE A 59 3.32 -14.46 -9.46
N HIS A 60 4.05 -14.59 -8.35
CA HIS A 60 3.97 -13.63 -7.24
C HIS A 60 4.36 -12.22 -7.71
N GLN A 61 5.46 -12.06 -8.45
CA GLN A 61 5.87 -10.77 -9.02
C GLN A 61 4.80 -10.18 -9.95
N LEU A 62 4.17 -11.01 -10.78
CA LEU A 62 3.10 -10.58 -11.66
C LEU A 62 1.88 -10.10 -10.89
N GLN A 63 1.46 -10.82 -9.86
CA GLN A 63 0.33 -10.45 -9.00
C GLN A 63 0.60 -9.16 -8.22
N SER A 64 1.80 -9.00 -7.65
CA SER A 64 2.20 -7.75 -6.99
C SER A 64 2.13 -6.57 -7.96
N THR A 65 2.65 -6.74 -9.19
CA THR A 65 2.59 -5.69 -10.22
C THR A 65 1.16 -5.34 -10.61
N ILE A 66 0.27 -6.32 -10.76
CA ILE A 66 -1.17 -6.11 -11.05
C ILE A 66 -1.83 -5.35 -9.90
N THR A 67 -1.56 -5.76 -8.67
CA THR A 67 -2.10 -5.11 -7.47
C THR A 67 -1.67 -3.66 -7.36
N LEU A 68 -0.37 -3.38 -7.55
CA LEU A 68 0.16 -2.01 -7.54
C LEU A 68 -0.45 -1.14 -8.64
N ARG A 69 -0.59 -1.65 -9.88
CA ARG A 69 -1.25 -0.92 -10.97
C ARG A 69 -2.70 -0.59 -10.64
N ARG A 70 -3.43 -1.54 -10.04
CA ARG A 70 -4.83 -1.35 -9.61
C ARG A 70 -4.93 -0.28 -8.52
N ARG A 71 -4.07 -0.35 -7.49
CA ARG A 71 -4.00 0.64 -6.40
C ARG A 71 -3.69 2.04 -6.94
N ARG A 72 -2.66 2.18 -7.79
CA ARG A 72 -2.30 3.46 -8.44
C ARG A 72 -3.47 4.04 -9.23
N LYS A 73 -4.13 3.23 -10.07
CA LYS A 73 -5.27 3.66 -10.87
C LYS A 73 -6.45 4.11 -9.98
N SER A 74 -6.72 3.38 -8.90
CA SER A 74 -7.76 3.74 -7.93
C SER A 74 -7.44 5.05 -7.23
N LEU A 75 -6.23 5.22 -6.72
CA LEU A 75 -5.80 6.47 -6.07
C LEU A 75 -5.88 7.67 -7.02
N THR A 76 -5.35 7.53 -8.25
CA THR A 76 -5.40 8.62 -9.25
C THR A 76 -6.85 9.02 -9.55
N ARG A 77 -7.74 8.06 -9.72
CA ARG A 77 -9.18 8.33 -9.94
C ARG A 77 -9.78 9.06 -8.75
N ASN A 78 -9.59 8.55 -7.53
CA ASN A 78 -10.16 9.13 -6.31
C ASN A 78 -9.68 10.56 -6.08
N LEU A 79 -8.40 10.84 -6.36
CA LEU A 79 -7.84 12.19 -6.30
C LEU A 79 -8.45 13.11 -7.35
N SER A 80 -8.64 12.63 -8.59
CA SER A 80 -9.25 13.41 -9.68
C SER A 80 -10.71 13.75 -9.39
N GLU A 81 -11.44 12.82 -8.80
CA GLU A 81 -12.84 12.99 -8.42
C GLU A 81 -13.02 13.73 -7.08
N ARG A 82 -11.93 14.04 -6.38
CA ARG A 82 -11.93 14.60 -5.01
C ARG A 82 -12.81 13.80 -4.05
N SER A 83 -12.87 12.49 -4.23
CA SER A 83 -13.71 11.55 -3.48
C SER A 83 -12.98 10.87 -2.31
N ILE A 84 -11.77 11.31 -2.02
CA ILE A 84 -10.92 10.72 -0.97
C ILE A 84 -10.62 11.76 0.10
N ASP A 85 -10.76 11.39 1.36
CA ASP A 85 -10.30 12.20 2.48
C ASP A 85 -8.79 12.03 2.74
N LEU A 86 -8.23 12.88 3.60
CA LEU A 86 -6.79 12.88 3.87
C LEU A 86 -6.31 11.55 4.46
N LEU A 87 -7.02 10.97 5.42
CA LEU A 87 -6.63 9.72 6.05
C LEU A 87 -6.60 8.57 5.04
N GLU A 88 -7.67 8.44 4.27
CA GLU A 88 -7.79 7.43 3.22
C GLU A 88 -6.67 7.59 2.18
N GLY A 89 -6.37 8.82 1.78
CA GLY A 89 -5.28 9.14 0.85
C GLY A 89 -3.92 8.69 1.39
N LEU A 90 -3.63 8.96 2.64
CA LEU A 90 -2.38 8.55 3.30
C LEU A 90 -2.27 7.03 3.43
N ILE A 91 -3.36 6.33 3.77
CA ILE A 91 -3.38 4.86 3.79
C ILE A 91 -3.12 4.31 2.38
N GLN A 92 -3.77 4.85 1.36
CA GLN A 92 -3.56 4.38 -0.02
C GLN A 92 -2.12 4.62 -0.50
N ILE A 93 -1.49 5.74 -0.14
CA ILE A 93 -0.08 6.02 -0.44
C ILE A 93 0.82 4.99 0.27
N HIS A 94 0.60 4.74 1.55
CA HIS A 94 1.33 3.71 2.29
C HIS A 94 1.27 2.35 1.59
N LEU A 95 0.07 1.90 1.18
CA LEU A 95 -0.14 0.63 0.49
C LEU A 95 0.43 0.57 -0.94
N LEU A 96 0.79 1.70 -1.56
CA LEU A 96 1.55 1.71 -2.81
C LEU A 96 3.03 1.41 -2.59
N TRP A 97 3.54 1.72 -1.40
CA TRP A 97 4.93 1.53 -1.03
C TRP A 97 5.15 0.17 -0.36
N TYR A 98 4.26 -0.20 0.56
CA TYR A 98 4.26 -1.46 1.29
C TYR A 98 3.10 -2.34 0.78
N ASP A 99 3.31 -3.04 -0.35
CA ASP A 99 2.27 -3.80 -1.05
C ASP A 99 1.80 -5.06 -0.31
N ASN A 100 2.59 -5.53 0.65
CA ASN A 100 2.25 -6.65 1.53
C ASN A 100 1.37 -6.25 2.72
N ASP A 101 1.28 -4.95 3.02
CA ASP A 101 0.46 -4.48 4.13
C ASP A 101 -1.03 -4.49 3.77
N ALA A 102 -1.85 -4.77 4.78
CA ALA A 102 -3.29 -4.74 4.64
C ALA A 102 -3.86 -3.38 5.05
N TYR A 103 -4.88 -2.92 4.33
CA TYR A 103 -5.62 -1.70 4.64
C TYR A 103 -6.09 -1.67 6.10
N ASP A 104 -6.71 -2.77 6.56
CA ASP A 104 -7.26 -2.86 7.92
C ASP A 104 -6.18 -2.78 9.00
N THR A 105 -4.96 -3.22 8.71
CA THR A 105 -3.83 -3.11 9.64
C THR A 105 -3.46 -1.65 9.89
N VAL A 106 -3.23 -0.88 8.82
CA VAL A 106 -2.87 0.54 8.92
C VAL A 106 -4.01 1.35 9.55
N LYS A 107 -5.24 1.04 9.17
CA LYS A 107 -6.43 1.67 9.76
C LYS A 107 -6.54 1.39 11.26
N LYS A 108 -6.28 0.17 11.68
CA LYS A 108 -6.28 -0.20 13.10
C LYS A 108 -5.19 0.52 13.88
N GLN A 109 -3.99 0.68 13.33
CA GLN A 109 -2.92 1.49 13.95
C GLN A 109 -3.39 2.93 14.17
N TRP A 110 -4.03 3.53 13.15
CA TRP A 110 -4.62 4.86 13.26
C TRP A 110 -5.69 4.94 14.38
N GLU A 111 -6.64 4.01 14.42
CA GLU A 111 -7.67 3.99 15.45
C GLU A 111 -7.08 3.81 16.87
N THR A 112 -6.02 3.02 16.99
CA THR A 112 -5.27 2.89 18.26
C THR A 112 -4.67 4.23 18.69
N LEU A 113 -4.05 4.98 17.77
CA LEU A 113 -3.52 6.32 18.06
C LEU A 113 -4.65 7.29 18.50
N VAL A 114 -5.80 7.23 17.82
CA VAL A 114 -6.99 8.03 18.20
C VAL A 114 -7.45 7.70 19.61
N GLU A 115 -7.57 6.41 19.95
CA GLU A 115 -7.95 5.95 21.30
C GLU A 115 -6.96 6.41 22.36
N GLU A 116 -5.66 6.33 22.08
CA GLU A 116 -4.61 6.79 22.98
C GLU A 116 -4.67 8.30 23.20
N SER A 117 -4.87 9.06 22.13
CA SER A 117 -5.02 10.52 22.22
C SER A 117 -6.25 10.90 23.06
N GLY A 118 -7.32 10.11 23.01
CA GLY A 118 -8.54 10.30 23.80
C GLY A 118 -8.32 10.24 25.30
N LYS A 119 -7.34 9.47 25.76
CA LYS A 119 -6.99 9.40 27.21
C LYS A 119 -6.47 10.73 27.76
N TYR A 120 -6.00 11.61 26.88
CA TYR A 120 -5.53 12.95 27.24
C TYR A 120 -6.61 14.02 27.15
N HIS A 121 -7.83 13.68 26.68
CA HIS A 121 -8.97 14.58 26.54
C HIS A 121 -8.58 15.92 25.88
N PRO A 122 -8.04 15.92 24.65
CA PRO A 122 -7.51 17.14 24.04
C PRO A 122 -8.66 18.10 23.67
N GLU A 123 -8.71 19.23 24.37
CA GLU A 123 -9.66 20.33 24.14
C GLU A 123 -8.98 21.49 23.41
N THR A 124 -7.64 21.48 23.35
CA THR A 124 -6.82 22.52 22.69
C THR A 124 -5.70 21.89 21.86
N LEU A 125 -5.15 22.67 20.92
CA LEU A 125 -4.00 22.24 20.10
C LEU A 125 -2.74 22.03 20.95
N GLU A 126 -2.56 22.77 22.04
CA GLU A 126 -1.44 22.62 22.96
C GLU A 126 -1.49 21.26 23.68
N GLN A 127 -2.68 20.82 24.09
CA GLN A 127 -2.86 19.50 24.70
C GLN A 127 -2.61 18.40 23.70
N LEU A 128 -3.03 18.55 22.45
CA LEU A 128 -2.74 17.61 21.38
C LEU A 128 -1.22 17.57 21.07
N ALA A 129 -0.56 18.71 21.02
CA ALA A 129 0.90 18.79 20.86
C ALA A 129 1.64 18.18 22.05
N TYR A 130 1.10 18.32 23.26
CA TYR A 130 1.62 17.63 24.45
C TYR A 130 1.51 16.12 24.33
N PHE A 131 0.35 15.61 23.89
CA PHE A 131 0.15 14.19 23.59
C PHE A 131 1.19 13.69 22.61
N MET A 132 1.37 14.32 21.44
CA MET A 132 2.32 13.91 20.43
C MET A 132 3.76 13.87 20.96
N ARG A 133 4.16 14.86 21.75
CA ARG A 133 5.49 14.88 22.41
C ARG A 133 5.64 13.75 23.42
N LYS A 134 4.60 13.46 24.22
CA LYS A 134 4.62 12.36 25.20
C LYS A 134 4.72 10.99 24.53
N HIS A 135 4.14 10.84 23.35
CA HIS A 135 4.26 9.64 22.52
C HIS A 135 5.50 9.64 21.64
N SER A 136 6.44 10.56 21.89
CA SER A 136 7.73 10.62 21.21
C SER A 136 7.63 10.79 19.68
N PHE A 137 6.60 11.49 19.21
CA PHE A 137 6.56 11.87 17.80
C PHE A 137 7.68 12.86 17.50
N VAL A 138 8.60 12.45 16.60
CA VAL A 138 9.82 13.18 16.27
C VAL A 138 9.91 13.41 14.76
N CYS A 139 10.28 14.64 14.38
CA CYS A 139 10.58 14.95 13.01
C CYS A 139 11.91 14.30 12.60
N SER A 140 11.93 13.63 11.46
CA SER A 140 13.19 13.16 10.87
C SER A 140 14.02 14.36 10.39
N HIS A 141 15.25 14.45 10.86
CA HIS A 141 16.21 15.49 10.47
C HIS A 141 17.17 15.01 9.38
N ARG A 142 16.87 13.90 8.71
CA ARG A 142 17.72 13.42 7.62
C ARG A 142 17.53 14.31 6.39
N ASP A 143 18.65 14.71 5.78
CA ASP A 143 18.65 15.51 4.55
C ASP A 143 18.05 14.74 3.36
N GLU A 144 18.07 13.42 3.42
CA GLU A 144 17.44 12.53 2.43
C GLU A 144 16.07 12.07 2.92
N MET A 145 15.07 12.36 2.11
CA MET A 145 13.69 11.98 2.39
C MET A 145 13.48 10.49 2.04
N GLU A 146 13.63 9.64 3.04
CA GLU A 146 13.38 8.20 2.91
C GLU A 146 11.86 7.93 2.93
N SER A 147 11.45 6.90 2.18
CA SER A 147 10.04 6.50 2.08
C SER A 147 9.38 6.18 3.41
N GLU A 148 10.14 5.69 4.36
CA GLU A 148 9.70 5.33 5.72
C GLU A 148 9.06 6.53 6.42
N PHE A 149 9.64 7.73 6.24
CA PHE A 149 9.13 8.97 6.83
C PHE A 149 7.92 9.57 6.12
N LEU A 150 7.49 8.97 5.00
CA LEU A 150 6.35 9.39 4.18
C LEU A 150 5.17 8.43 4.27
N CYS A 151 5.35 7.25 4.88
CA CYS A 151 4.37 6.18 4.91
C CYS A 151 3.66 6.12 6.26
N LEU A 152 2.34 6.34 6.26
CA LEU A 152 1.54 6.46 7.48
C LEU A 152 1.75 5.31 8.45
N GLY A 153 1.69 4.05 7.99
CA GLY A 153 1.83 2.88 8.87
C GLY A 153 3.17 2.85 9.58
N THR A 154 4.27 3.13 8.86
CA THR A 154 5.62 3.19 9.44
C THR A 154 5.73 4.32 10.48
N ILE A 155 5.18 5.50 10.17
CA ILE A 155 5.19 6.63 11.11
C ILE A 155 4.39 6.31 12.37
N LEU A 156 3.29 5.58 12.25
CA LEU A 156 2.47 5.19 13.41
C LEU A 156 3.16 4.13 14.28
N ASP A 157 4.01 3.28 13.70
CA ASP A 157 4.79 2.28 14.44
C ASP A 157 6.03 2.89 15.13
N GLU A 158 6.73 3.80 14.44
CA GLU A 158 8.02 4.31 14.89
C GLU A 158 7.93 5.70 15.52
N ASN A 159 6.77 6.37 15.44
CA ASN A 159 6.54 7.76 15.87
C ASN A 159 7.54 8.76 15.26
N THR A 160 8.13 8.43 14.11
CA THR A 160 9.11 9.25 13.41
C THR A 160 8.65 9.47 11.98
N GLY A 161 8.65 10.71 11.51
CA GLY A 161 8.20 11.03 10.17
C GLY A 161 8.68 12.38 9.66
N ALA A 162 8.43 12.67 8.38
CA ALA A 162 8.63 13.99 7.83
C ALA A 162 7.71 15.01 8.51
N ASP A 163 8.16 16.25 8.62
CA ASP A 163 7.46 17.34 9.31
C ASP A 163 6.01 17.52 8.81
N PHE A 164 5.81 17.58 7.49
CA PHE A 164 4.48 17.70 6.90
C PHE A 164 3.58 16.49 7.16
N MET A 165 4.15 15.27 7.28
CA MET A 165 3.40 14.08 7.62
C MET A 165 2.95 14.11 9.09
N LEU A 166 3.82 14.55 10.00
CA LEU A 166 3.45 14.75 11.40
C LEU A 166 2.39 15.85 11.54
N CYS A 167 2.49 16.92 10.75
CA CYS A 167 1.45 17.94 10.67
C CYS A 167 0.12 17.35 10.15
N ALA A 168 0.14 16.51 9.12
CA ALA A 168 -1.07 15.86 8.61
C ALA A 168 -1.72 14.96 9.67
N ILE A 169 -0.92 14.18 10.43
CA ILE A 169 -1.40 13.35 11.55
C ILE A 169 -2.01 14.25 12.64
N ALA A 170 -1.35 15.34 13.00
CA ALA A 170 -1.87 16.30 13.98
C ALA A 170 -3.19 16.92 13.53
N CYS A 171 -3.31 17.32 12.26
CA CYS A 171 -4.55 17.84 11.69
C CYS A 171 -5.69 16.81 11.72
N LEU A 172 -5.40 15.55 11.40
CA LEU A 172 -6.39 14.47 11.45
C LEU A 172 -6.86 14.19 12.88
N LEU A 173 -5.95 14.18 13.86
CA LEU A 173 -6.30 14.05 15.27
C LEU A 173 -7.11 15.26 15.75
N ALA A 174 -6.69 16.49 15.41
CA ALA A 174 -7.42 17.70 15.73
C ALA A 174 -8.85 17.67 15.19
N ALA A 175 -9.02 17.28 13.93
CA ALA A 175 -10.35 17.12 13.32
C ALA A 175 -11.20 16.07 14.04
N ARG A 176 -10.59 14.96 14.50
CA ARG A 176 -11.28 13.92 15.27
C ARG A 176 -11.85 14.45 16.58
N TRP A 177 -11.15 15.39 17.21
CA TRP A 177 -11.55 16.01 18.49
C TRP A 177 -12.28 17.34 18.31
N GLY A 178 -12.65 17.70 17.07
CA GLY A 178 -13.39 18.94 16.79
C GLY A 178 -12.56 20.20 16.98
N LEU A 179 -11.25 20.10 17.04
CA LEU A 179 -10.33 21.23 17.14
C LEU A 179 -10.17 21.90 15.78
N ARG A 180 -10.21 23.23 15.76
CA ARG A 180 -10.00 24.00 14.52
C ARG A 180 -8.50 24.19 14.30
N VAL A 181 -8.02 23.76 13.12
CA VAL A 181 -6.69 24.02 12.60
C VAL A 181 -6.84 25.03 11.48
N PHE A 182 -6.12 26.15 11.57
CA PHE A 182 -6.17 27.22 10.57
C PHE A 182 -4.98 27.09 9.61
#